data_f8724282894c2f29af6bf8ce31840f59
#
_entry.id   f8724282894c2f29af6bf8ce31840f59
#
_cell.length_a   1.000
_cell.length_b   1.000
_cell.length_c   1.000
_cell.angle_alpha   90.00
_cell.angle_beta   90.00
_cell.angle_gamma   90.00
#
_symmetry.space_group_name_H-M   'P 1'
#
loop_
_entity.id
_entity.type
_entity.pdbx_description
1 polymer ?
#
loop_
_entity_poly.entity_id
_entity_poly.type
_entity_poly.pdbx_seq_one_letter_code
_entity_poly.pdbx_strand_id
1 'polypeptide(L)'
;ILTAFVFTAILFSCKKVDQTKNLTQEPSVIETESMDTISKEVTKLLKNIDSDAALIATALMAAPEKSRSGCKVIGYNMAGDFVTLKEGDNEFICLADNPKQNGFNAACYHKSLEPFMARGRALRAEGKTEKEIFDIREAEIKSGKLSIKDGSTLHIYYGPETLYDPETSKVAGAQYRYVVYLPWATSESSGLPEKPNRPDHPWIMDPGTHRAHIMITPVPESKN
;
A
#
# COMPACT_ATOMS: atom_id res chain seq x y z
N ILE A 1 43.47 -15.10 -47.43
CA ILE A 1 42.78 -16.39 -47.66
C ILE A 1 41.28 -16.12 -47.49
N LEU A 2 40.63 -16.13 -48.67
CA LEU A 2 39.23 -15.81 -48.86
C LEU A 2 38.42 -17.12 -48.83
N THR A 3 37.46 -17.28 -47.95
CA THR A 3 36.51 -18.40 -47.95
C THR A 3 35.11 -17.89 -48.13
N ALA A 4 34.57 -18.16 -49.31
CA ALA A 4 33.19 -17.92 -49.69
C ALA A 4 32.25 -18.95 -49.05
N PHE A 5 31.14 -18.48 -48.50
CA PHE A 5 30.03 -19.36 -48.13
C PHE A 5 28.89 -19.24 -49.14
N VAL A 6 28.54 -20.39 -49.64
CA VAL A 6 27.51 -20.62 -50.66
C VAL A 6 26.11 -20.58 -50.03
N PHE A 7 25.23 -19.78 -50.57
CA PHE A 7 23.80 -19.76 -50.22
C PHE A 7 23.05 -20.84 -51.03
N THR A 8 22.45 -21.79 -50.33
CA THR A 8 21.56 -22.78 -50.95
C THR A 8 20.11 -22.39 -50.67
N ALA A 9 19.41 -21.96 -51.71
CA ALA A 9 17.97 -21.69 -51.69
C ALA A 9 17.21 -23.00 -51.85
N ILE A 10 16.30 -23.32 -50.95
CA ILE A 10 15.35 -24.42 -51.04
C ILE A 10 13.98 -23.83 -51.40
N LEU A 11 13.55 -24.08 -52.62
CA LEU A 11 12.21 -23.79 -53.12
C LEU A 11 11.25 -24.90 -52.70
N PHE A 12 10.23 -24.58 -51.88
CA PHE A 12 9.11 -25.49 -51.65
C PHE A 12 7.90 -25.06 -52.47
N SER A 13 7.48 -25.99 -53.33
CA SER A 13 6.39 -25.92 -54.28
C SER A 13 5.03 -25.97 -53.59
N CYS A 14 4.17 -25.01 -53.91
CA CYS A 14 2.74 -25.03 -53.59
C CYS A 14 1.99 -26.12 -54.36
N LYS A 15 1.28 -27.01 -53.67
CA LYS A 15 0.17 -27.79 -54.23
C LYS A 15 -1.15 -27.15 -53.80
N LYS A 16 -1.91 -26.65 -54.74
CA LYS A 16 -3.34 -26.31 -54.60
C LYS A 16 -4.15 -27.60 -54.41
N VAL A 17 -4.98 -27.63 -53.41
CA VAL A 17 -6.13 -28.53 -53.31
C VAL A 17 -7.37 -27.66 -53.15
N ASP A 18 -8.20 -27.77 -54.19
CA ASP A 18 -9.52 -27.17 -54.26
C ASP A 18 -10.51 -28.14 -53.62
N GLN A 19 -11.24 -27.72 -52.60
CA GLN A 19 -12.51 -28.34 -52.20
C GLN A 19 -13.42 -27.33 -51.51
N THR A 20 -14.32 -26.79 -52.32
CA THR A 20 -15.57 -26.17 -51.92
C THR A 20 -16.41 -27.12 -51.06
N LYS A 21 -16.66 -26.78 -49.81
CA LYS A 21 -17.89 -27.16 -49.07
C LYS A 21 -18.34 -25.99 -48.23
N ASN A 22 -19.45 -25.38 -48.67
CA ASN A 22 -20.29 -24.49 -47.91
C ASN A 22 -20.73 -25.18 -46.60
N LEU A 23 -20.39 -24.59 -45.48
CA LEU A 23 -21.12 -24.72 -44.23
C LEU A 23 -21.25 -23.32 -43.66
N THR A 24 -22.43 -22.76 -43.82
CA THR A 24 -22.95 -21.60 -43.13
C THR A 24 -22.95 -21.94 -41.64
N GLN A 25 -21.98 -21.43 -40.90
CA GLN A 25 -22.05 -21.32 -39.46
C GLN A 25 -22.27 -19.85 -39.11
N GLU A 26 -23.45 -19.58 -38.59
CA GLU A 26 -23.76 -18.31 -37.93
C GLU A 26 -22.70 -17.98 -36.86
N PRO A 27 -22.26 -16.71 -36.73
CA PRO A 27 -21.43 -16.33 -35.61
C PRO A 27 -22.29 -16.46 -34.35
N SER A 28 -21.98 -17.46 -33.52
CA SER A 28 -22.49 -17.53 -32.18
C SER A 28 -22.11 -16.23 -31.48
N VAL A 29 -23.14 -15.47 -31.09
CA VAL A 29 -23.06 -14.33 -30.18
C VAL A 29 -22.57 -14.91 -28.83
N ILE A 30 -21.26 -14.92 -28.62
CA ILE A 30 -20.68 -15.20 -27.32
C ILE A 30 -20.68 -13.88 -26.56
N GLU A 31 -21.75 -13.69 -25.83
CA GLU A 31 -21.86 -13.11 -24.51
C GLU A 31 -20.93 -11.97 -24.15
N THR A 32 -21.33 -10.77 -24.56
CA THR A 32 -20.92 -9.51 -23.92
C THR A 32 -21.60 -9.32 -22.56
N GLU A 33 -22.47 -10.23 -22.17
CA GLU A 33 -23.22 -10.16 -20.89
C GLU A 33 -22.42 -10.52 -19.66
N SER A 34 -21.33 -11.31 -19.78
CA SER A 34 -20.64 -11.83 -18.59
C SER A 34 -19.73 -10.82 -17.90
N MET A 35 -19.12 -9.88 -18.62
CA MET A 35 -18.22 -8.89 -18.03
C MET A 35 -18.95 -7.77 -17.30
N ASP A 36 -20.07 -7.31 -17.83
CA ASP A 36 -20.91 -6.28 -17.19
C ASP A 36 -21.64 -6.84 -15.95
N THR A 37 -22.04 -8.10 -15.97
CA THR A 37 -22.69 -8.77 -14.84
C THR A 37 -21.70 -9.01 -13.71
N ILE A 38 -20.48 -9.47 -14.00
CA ILE A 38 -19.41 -9.67 -13.01
C ILE A 38 -18.98 -8.32 -12.42
N SER A 39 -18.84 -7.26 -13.23
CA SER A 39 -18.53 -5.92 -12.77
C SER A 39 -19.62 -5.37 -11.85
N LYS A 40 -20.90 -5.59 -12.15
CA LYS A 40 -22.04 -5.18 -11.31
C LYS A 40 -22.18 -6.00 -10.03
N GLU A 41 -21.87 -7.31 -10.04
CA GLU A 41 -21.85 -8.13 -8.82
C GLU A 41 -20.71 -7.74 -7.88
N VAL A 42 -19.50 -7.51 -8.39
CA VAL A 42 -18.37 -7.04 -7.59
C VAL A 42 -18.66 -5.65 -6.98
N THR A 43 -19.28 -4.74 -7.72
CA THR A 43 -19.68 -3.42 -7.21
C THR A 43 -20.78 -3.52 -6.16
N LYS A 44 -21.62 -4.55 -6.20
CA LYS A 44 -22.72 -4.77 -5.24
C LYS A 44 -22.24 -5.24 -3.86
N LEU A 45 -21.05 -5.79 -3.75
CA LEU A 45 -20.47 -6.28 -2.49
C LEU A 45 -19.72 -5.19 -1.72
N LEU A 46 -19.24 -4.13 -2.40
CA LEU A 46 -18.48 -3.05 -1.77
C LEU A 46 -19.41 -2.06 -1.05
N LYS A 47 -18.96 -1.59 0.12
CA LYS A 47 -19.65 -0.57 0.93
C LYS A 47 -18.73 0.61 1.21
N ASN A 48 -19.30 1.77 1.48
CA ASN A 48 -18.55 2.91 2.00
C ASN A 48 -18.04 2.62 3.42
N ILE A 49 -16.90 3.21 3.78
CA ILE A 49 -16.44 3.27 5.17
C ILE A 49 -17.23 4.39 5.85
N ASP A 50 -18.42 4.06 6.38
CA ASP A 50 -19.40 5.00 6.92
C ASP A 50 -19.78 4.74 8.38
N SER A 51 -18.98 3.95 9.08
CA SER A 51 -19.19 3.62 10.50
C SER A 51 -17.86 3.42 11.22
N ASP A 52 -17.83 3.63 12.54
CA ASP A 52 -16.66 3.37 13.37
C ASP A 52 -16.23 1.90 13.28
N ALA A 53 -17.18 0.97 13.12
CA ALA A 53 -16.88 -0.44 12.90
C ALA A 53 -16.11 -0.67 11.59
N ALA A 54 -16.50 0.01 10.51
CA ALA A 54 -15.81 -0.05 9.22
C ALA A 54 -14.41 0.59 9.29
N LEU A 55 -14.27 1.73 10.01
CA LEU A 55 -12.98 2.36 10.27
C LEU A 55 -12.04 1.42 11.03
N ILE A 56 -12.52 0.73 12.06
CA ILE A 56 -11.75 -0.26 12.81
C ILE A 56 -11.33 -1.42 11.90
N ALA A 57 -12.29 -2.02 11.19
CA ALA A 57 -12.04 -3.20 10.35
C ALA A 57 -11.00 -2.93 9.27
N THR A 58 -11.11 -1.81 8.57
CA THR A 58 -10.17 -1.41 7.50
C THR A 58 -8.81 -0.97 8.04
N ALA A 59 -8.75 -0.32 9.20
CA ALA A 59 -7.49 0.04 9.86
C ALA A 59 -6.66 -1.19 10.26
N LEU A 60 -7.31 -2.24 10.76
CA LEU A 60 -6.65 -3.49 11.15
C LEU A 60 -6.00 -4.20 9.97
N MET A 61 -6.41 -3.90 8.72
CA MET A 61 -5.77 -4.45 7.54
C MET A 61 -4.33 -3.98 7.38
N ALA A 62 -3.96 -2.82 7.91
CA ALA A 62 -2.56 -2.35 7.93
C ALA A 62 -1.68 -3.20 8.86
N ALA A 63 -2.24 -3.86 9.87
CA ALA A 63 -1.47 -4.66 10.81
C ALA A 63 -1.03 -6.01 10.22
N PRO A 64 0.11 -6.57 10.74
CA PRO A 64 0.43 -7.97 10.46
C PRO A 64 -0.75 -8.88 10.81
N GLU A 65 -1.09 -9.79 9.92
CA GLU A 65 -2.32 -10.58 10.01
C GLU A 65 -2.53 -11.25 11.37
N LYS A 66 -1.48 -11.90 11.88
CA LYS A 66 -1.51 -12.59 13.18
C LYS A 66 -1.71 -11.67 14.39
N SER A 67 -1.50 -10.36 14.20
CA SER A 67 -1.59 -9.37 15.29
C SER A 67 -2.91 -8.59 15.28
N ARG A 68 -3.72 -8.67 14.22
CA ARG A 68 -4.90 -7.81 14.01
C ARG A 68 -5.88 -7.82 15.16
N SER A 69 -6.19 -8.99 15.72
CA SER A 69 -7.19 -9.14 16.77
C SER A 69 -6.85 -8.36 18.05
N GLY A 70 -5.56 -8.34 18.44
CA GLY A 70 -5.07 -7.67 19.64
C GLY A 70 -4.62 -6.22 19.45
N CYS A 71 -4.67 -5.65 18.24
CA CYS A 71 -4.25 -4.29 18.01
C CYS A 71 -5.18 -3.28 18.67
N LYS A 72 -4.58 -2.22 19.28
CA LYS A 72 -5.29 -1.00 19.60
C LYS A 72 -5.57 -0.21 18.32
N VAL A 73 -6.77 0.37 18.20
CA VAL A 73 -7.12 1.26 17.09
C VAL A 73 -7.47 2.63 17.64
N ILE A 74 -6.79 3.65 17.14
CA ILE A 74 -7.05 5.06 17.44
C ILE A 74 -7.33 5.80 16.15
N GLY A 75 -8.00 6.93 16.19
CA GLY A 75 -8.28 7.75 15.02
C GLY A 75 -9.50 8.63 15.19
N TYR A 76 -9.89 9.27 14.12
CA TYR A 76 -11.14 10.03 14.09
C TYR A 76 -12.31 9.06 13.97
N ASN A 77 -13.34 9.24 14.83
CA ASN A 77 -14.63 8.58 14.67
C ASN A 77 -15.48 9.28 13.59
N MET A 78 -16.63 8.72 13.27
CA MET A 78 -17.54 9.33 12.28
C MET A 78 -18.09 10.71 12.72
N ALA A 79 -18.09 11.02 14.02
CA ALA A 79 -18.44 12.36 14.53
C ALA A 79 -17.31 13.37 14.32
N GLY A 80 -16.07 12.91 14.09
CA GLY A 80 -14.90 13.74 13.85
C GLY A 80 -14.06 14.01 15.08
N ASP A 81 -14.27 13.25 16.16
CA ASP A 81 -13.45 13.31 17.37
C ASP A 81 -12.30 12.31 17.28
N PHE A 82 -11.11 12.71 17.71
CA PHE A 82 -9.96 11.80 17.79
C PHE A 82 -10.04 10.99 19.10
N VAL A 83 -10.29 9.68 18.96
CA VAL A 83 -10.57 8.79 20.10
C VAL A 83 -9.86 7.44 19.98
N THR A 84 -9.92 6.65 21.04
CA THR A 84 -9.65 5.21 20.95
C THR A 84 -10.91 4.52 20.43
N LEU A 85 -10.85 4.01 19.22
CA LEU A 85 -11.94 3.28 18.58
C LEU A 85 -12.04 1.82 19.06
N LYS A 86 -10.90 1.21 19.36
CA LYS A 86 -10.79 -0.16 19.89
C LYS A 86 -9.60 -0.24 20.83
N GLU A 87 -9.80 -0.76 22.03
CA GLU A 87 -8.68 -1.14 22.90
C GLU A 87 -7.97 -2.39 22.37
N GLY A 88 -6.70 -2.53 22.73
CA GLY A 88 -5.84 -3.64 22.34
C GLY A 88 -4.87 -4.03 23.43
N ASP A 89 -4.33 -5.23 23.33
CA ASP A 89 -3.47 -5.86 24.33
C ASP A 89 -2.09 -6.28 23.78
N ASN A 90 -1.85 -6.08 22.47
CA ASN A 90 -0.56 -6.41 21.87
C ASN A 90 0.33 -5.19 21.63
N GLU A 91 1.45 -5.38 20.93
CA GLU A 91 2.48 -4.37 20.69
C GLU A 91 2.13 -3.39 19.55
N PHE A 92 0.93 -3.47 18.93
CA PHE A 92 0.60 -2.68 17.75
C PHE A 92 -0.52 -1.67 18.02
N ILE A 93 -0.32 -0.46 17.48
CA ILE A 93 -1.30 0.62 17.45
C ILE A 93 -1.62 0.92 15.99
N CYS A 94 -2.88 0.80 15.60
CA CYS A 94 -3.37 1.16 14.29
C CYS A 94 -4.04 2.54 14.33
N LEU A 95 -3.73 3.38 13.35
CA LEU A 95 -4.38 4.66 13.10
C LEU A 95 -5.40 4.46 11.99
N ALA A 96 -6.67 4.66 12.31
CA ALA A 96 -7.76 4.58 11.36
C ALA A 96 -7.70 5.74 10.35
N ASP A 97 -8.30 5.51 9.19
CA ASP A 97 -8.53 6.53 8.19
C ASP A 97 -9.28 7.74 8.77
N ASN A 98 -9.02 8.92 8.21
CA ASN A 98 -9.75 10.12 8.58
C ASN A 98 -10.93 10.33 7.62
N PRO A 99 -12.19 10.13 8.04
CA PRO A 99 -13.36 10.21 7.16
C PRO A 99 -13.59 11.61 6.55
N LYS A 100 -12.84 12.64 7.00
CA LYS A 100 -12.88 14.00 6.45
C LYS A 100 -11.83 14.25 5.37
N GLN A 101 -10.97 13.27 5.08
CA GLN A 101 -9.95 13.36 4.04
C GLN A 101 -10.34 12.55 2.80
N ASN A 102 -9.86 12.98 1.63
CA ASN A 102 -10.08 12.24 0.40
C ASN A 102 -9.16 11.00 0.33
N GLY A 103 -9.70 9.91 -0.24
CA GLY A 103 -9.02 8.64 -0.35
C GLY A 103 -8.97 7.90 0.99
N PHE A 104 -8.23 6.82 1.03
CA PHE A 104 -8.09 5.94 2.18
C PHE A 104 -6.64 5.89 2.66
N ASN A 105 -6.40 6.06 3.95
CA ASN A 105 -5.07 5.94 4.53
C ASN A 105 -5.15 5.45 5.98
N ALA A 106 -4.86 4.18 6.18
CA ALA A 106 -4.69 3.59 7.50
C ALA A 106 -3.22 3.23 7.73
N ALA A 107 -2.79 3.25 8.98
CA ALA A 107 -1.44 2.89 9.36
C ALA A 107 -1.45 2.02 10.62
N CYS A 108 -0.47 1.14 10.76
CA CYS A 108 -0.27 0.37 11.96
C CYS A 108 1.22 0.33 12.30
N TYR A 109 1.58 0.62 13.54
CA TYR A 109 2.98 0.70 13.97
C TYR A 109 3.19 0.00 15.32
N HIS A 110 4.43 -0.44 15.53
CA HIS A 110 4.83 -0.97 16.83
C HIS A 110 4.78 0.14 17.90
N LYS A 111 4.30 -0.16 19.09
CA LYS A 111 4.11 0.82 20.19
C LYS A 111 5.36 1.59 20.59
N SER A 112 6.57 1.07 20.31
CA SER A 112 7.81 1.81 20.52
C SER A 112 7.90 3.11 19.72
N LEU A 113 7.13 3.23 18.63
CA LEU A 113 7.06 4.43 17.80
C LEU A 113 6.01 5.45 18.30
N GLU A 114 5.15 5.05 19.27
CA GLU A 114 4.05 5.90 19.73
C GLU A 114 4.49 7.28 20.25
N PRO A 115 5.56 7.45 21.03
CA PRO A 115 5.99 8.78 21.47
C PRO A 115 6.24 9.73 20.28
N PHE A 116 6.88 9.24 19.22
CA PHE A 116 7.16 10.00 18.00
C PHE A 116 5.89 10.30 17.20
N MET A 117 4.99 9.33 17.07
CA MET A 117 3.73 9.47 16.35
C MET A 117 2.77 10.40 17.10
N ALA A 118 2.63 10.24 18.42
CA ALA A 118 1.81 11.09 19.27
C ALA A 118 2.29 12.56 19.25
N ARG A 119 3.61 12.79 19.32
CA ARG A 119 4.14 14.15 19.23
C ARG A 119 3.80 14.82 17.90
N GLY A 120 3.87 14.07 16.79
CA GLY A 120 3.45 14.57 15.47
C GLY A 120 1.97 14.95 15.43
N ARG A 121 1.10 14.12 16.02
CA ARG A 121 -0.34 14.41 16.13
C ARG A 121 -0.61 15.65 16.98
N ALA A 122 0.05 15.79 18.13
CA ALA A 122 -0.08 16.96 19.00
C ALA A 122 0.30 18.26 18.28
N LEU A 123 1.44 18.27 17.58
CA LEU A 123 1.90 19.44 16.82
C LEU A 123 0.94 19.82 15.68
N ARG A 124 0.34 18.83 15.00
CA ARG A 124 -0.71 19.11 13.99
C ARG A 124 -1.95 19.72 14.63
N ALA A 125 -2.36 19.24 15.78
CA ALA A 125 -3.48 19.82 16.54
C ALA A 125 -3.19 21.26 17.01
N GLU A 126 -1.92 21.60 17.23
CA GLU A 126 -1.45 22.96 17.50
C GLU A 126 -1.39 23.84 16.24
N GLY A 127 -1.74 23.31 15.05
CA GLY A 127 -1.71 24.03 13.77
C GLY A 127 -0.32 24.18 13.14
N LYS A 128 0.65 23.38 13.57
CA LYS A 128 2.01 23.43 13.00
C LYS A 128 2.04 22.85 11.59
N THR A 129 2.82 23.48 10.72
CA THR A 129 3.12 23.00 9.38
C THR A 129 4.00 21.74 9.42
N GLU A 130 4.01 20.93 8.36
CA GLU A 130 4.85 19.73 8.29
C GLU A 130 6.34 20.05 8.45
N LYS A 131 6.79 21.21 7.95
CA LYS A 131 8.17 21.66 8.16
C LYS A 131 8.46 21.97 9.62
N GLU A 132 7.59 22.71 10.30
CA GLU A 132 7.76 23.00 11.73
C GLU A 132 7.73 21.71 12.57
N ILE A 133 6.83 20.77 12.25
CA ILE A 133 6.75 19.46 12.91
C ILE A 133 8.06 18.68 12.72
N PHE A 134 8.62 18.72 11.53
CA PHE A 134 9.91 18.10 11.26
C PHE A 134 11.01 18.71 12.11
N ASP A 135 11.17 20.03 12.08
CA ASP A 135 12.24 20.75 12.75
C ASP A 135 12.12 20.59 14.30
N ILE A 136 10.91 20.70 14.85
CA ILE A 136 10.66 20.56 16.29
C ILE A 136 11.02 19.15 16.74
N ARG A 137 10.52 18.10 16.04
CA ARG A 137 10.82 16.72 16.43
C ARG A 137 12.30 16.40 16.28
N GLU A 138 12.97 16.94 15.28
CA GLU A 138 14.42 16.78 15.14
C GLU A 138 15.17 17.38 16.33
N ALA A 139 14.82 18.61 16.74
CA ALA A 139 15.42 19.26 17.91
C ALA A 139 15.13 18.48 19.22
N GLU A 140 13.91 17.97 19.37
CA GLU A 140 13.53 17.13 20.53
C GLU A 140 14.31 15.81 20.57
N ILE A 141 14.56 15.18 19.43
CA ILE A 141 15.37 13.95 19.33
C ILE A 141 16.85 14.25 19.63
N LYS A 142 17.40 15.31 19.05
CA LYS A 142 18.78 15.72 19.32
C LYS A 142 19.03 16.06 20.80
N SER A 143 18.01 16.59 21.49
CA SER A 143 18.07 16.89 22.93
C SER A 143 17.73 15.70 23.85
N GLY A 144 17.36 14.55 23.30
CA GLY A 144 16.96 13.36 24.07
C GLY A 144 15.55 13.42 24.68
N LYS A 145 14.77 14.47 24.39
CA LYS A 145 13.36 14.58 24.85
C LYS A 145 12.43 13.62 24.11
N LEU A 146 12.76 13.27 22.90
CA LEU A 146 12.03 12.34 22.06
C LEU A 146 13.00 11.31 21.50
N SER A 147 12.51 10.12 21.19
CA SER A 147 13.34 9.09 20.58
C SER A 147 12.55 8.30 19.53
N ILE A 148 13.27 7.78 18.54
CA ILE A 148 12.81 6.74 17.64
C ILE A 148 13.74 5.55 17.86
N LYS A 149 13.17 4.40 18.17
CA LYS A 149 13.95 3.16 18.32
C LYS A 149 14.28 2.63 16.91
N ASP A 150 15.55 2.35 16.67
CA ASP A 150 16.01 1.72 15.43
C ASP A 150 15.27 0.40 15.16
N GLY A 151 14.86 0.20 13.91
CA GLY A 151 14.09 -0.95 13.51
C GLY A 151 12.59 -0.86 13.85
N SER A 152 12.09 0.25 14.44
CA SER A 152 10.65 0.44 14.62
C SER A 152 9.94 0.43 13.29
N THR A 153 8.83 -0.32 13.20
CA THR A 153 8.07 -0.52 11.96
C THR A 153 6.80 0.30 11.91
N LEU A 154 6.47 0.76 10.71
CA LEU A 154 5.19 1.36 10.37
C LEU A 154 4.69 0.70 9.10
N HIS A 155 3.49 0.15 9.14
CA HIS A 155 2.79 -0.46 8.03
C HIS A 155 1.70 0.49 7.57
N ILE A 156 1.66 0.82 6.29
CA ILE A 156 0.68 1.73 5.70
C ILE A 156 -0.19 0.93 4.74
N TYR A 157 -1.49 1.13 4.82
CA TYR A 157 -2.48 0.59 3.89
C TYR A 157 -3.28 1.76 3.34
N TYR A 158 -3.15 2.05 2.05
CA TYR A 158 -3.64 3.29 1.45
C TYR A 158 -4.16 3.08 0.02
N GLY A 159 -5.09 3.92 -0.38
CA GLY A 159 -5.68 3.85 -1.73
C GLY A 159 -6.51 5.09 -2.07
N PRO A 160 -6.95 5.22 -3.33
CA PRO A 160 -7.76 6.34 -3.78
C PRO A 160 -9.23 6.24 -3.33
N GLU A 161 -9.70 5.02 -3.05
CA GLU A 161 -11.11 4.73 -2.78
C GLU A 161 -11.38 4.52 -1.29
N THR A 162 -12.60 4.84 -0.86
CA THR A 162 -13.12 4.54 0.48
C THR A 162 -14.15 3.41 0.48
N LEU A 163 -14.21 2.64 -0.61
CA LEU A 163 -15.06 1.46 -0.72
C LEU A 163 -14.32 0.23 -0.21
N TYR A 164 -14.96 -0.58 0.60
CA TYR A 164 -14.37 -1.79 1.14
C TYR A 164 -15.33 -2.99 1.04
N ASP A 165 -14.78 -4.16 1.00
CA ASP A 165 -15.50 -5.42 1.11
C ASP A 165 -15.74 -5.74 2.59
N PRO A 166 -16.99 -5.77 3.08
CA PRO A 166 -17.28 -6.01 4.49
C PRO A 166 -16.94 -7.43 4.98
N GLU A 167 -16.81 -8.41 4.09
CA GLU A 167 -16.45 -9.78 4.47
C GLU A 167 -14.95 -9.92 4.71
N THR A 168 -14.12 -9.26 3.90
CA THR A 168 -12.67 -9.35 3.97
C THR A 168 -12.00 -8.12 4.60
N SER A 169 -12.74 -7.03 4.81
CA SER A 169 -12.27 -5.72 5.24
C SER A 169 -11.26 -5.06 4.27
N LYS A 170 -11.10 -5.59 3.06
CA LYS A 170 -10.18 -5.05 2.06
C LYS A 170 -10.80 -3.83 1.40
N VAL A 171 -10.00 -2.76 1.30
CA VAL A 171 -10.38 -1.53 0.60
C VAL A 171 -10.03 -1.66 -0.88
N ALA A 172 -10.95 -1.22 -1.74
CA ALA A 172 -10.79 -1.30 -3.18
C ALA A 172 -9.57 -0.50 -3.66
N GLY A 173 -8.73 -1.13 -4.47
CA GLY A 173 -7.52 -0.49 -5.01
C GLY A 173 -6.45 -0.11 -3.98
N ALA A 174 -6.61 -0.49 -2.72
CA ALA A 174 -5.63 -0.16 -1.69
C ALA A 174 -4.37 -1.02 -1.80
N GLN A 175 -3.24 -0.42 -1.44
CA GLN A 175 -1.90 -0.97 -1.52
C GLN A 175 -1.21 -0.90 -0.17
N TYR A 176 -0.20 -1.73 0.00
CA TYR A 176 0.65 -1.71 1.18
C TYR A 176 1.96 -0.96 0.94
N ARG A 177 2.45 -0.35 2.02
CA ARG A 177 3.79 0.21 2.10
C ARG A 177 4.35 -0.07 3.49
N TYR A 178 5.59 -0.53 3.55
CA TYR A 178 6.25 -0.83 4.82
C TYR A 178 7.40 0.15 5.03
N VAL A 179 7.55 0.58 6.27
CA VAL A 179 8.55 1.53 6.73
C VAL A 179 9.32 0.89 7.88
N VAL A 180 10.65 0.99 7.82
CA VAL A 180 11.53 0.61 8.94
C VAL A 180 12.39 1.81 9.28
N TYR A 181 12.18 2.39 10.46
CA TYR A 181 12.93 3.56 10.90
C TYR A 181 14.38 3.22 11.23
N LEU A 182 15.29 4.00 10.69
CA LEU A 182 16.74 3.96 10.94
C LEU A 182 17.26 5.39 11.10
N PRO A 183 16.97 6.06 12.25
CA PRO A 183 17.36 7.44 12.47
C PRO A 183 18.85 7.70 12.12
N TRP A 184 19.07 8.79 11.38
CA TRP A 184 20.41 9.25 10.93
C TRP A 184 21.09 8.36 9.88
N ALA A 185 20.48 7.26 9.45
CA ALA A 185 21.06 6.44 8.36
C ALA A 185 21.12 7.25 7.05
N THR A 186 22.17 7.03 6.29
CA THR A 186 22.42 7.61 4.96
C THR A 186 22.43 6.53 3.88
N SER A 187 22.48 6.95 2.62
CA SER A 187 22.66 6.00 1.51
C SER A 187 23.96 5.21 1.67
N GLU A 188 25.04 5.85 2.12
CA GLU A 188 26.35 5.20 2.33
C GLU A 188 26.27 4.18 3.48
N SER A 189 25.64 4.54 4.61
CA SER A 189 25.57 3.66 5.78
C SER A 189 24.60 2.49 5.60
N SER A 190 23.55 2.66 4.78
CA SER A 190 22.54 1.62 4.53
C SER A 190 22.78 0.79 3.26
N GLY A 191 23.58 1.30 2.31
CA GLY A 191 23.74 0.72 0.98
C GLY A 191 22.48 0.85 0.09
N LEU A 192 21.48 1.62 0.51
CA LEU A 192 20.21 1.78 -0.21
C LEU A 192 20.21 3.03 -1.08
N PRO A 193 19.57 2.99 -2.27
CA PRO A 193 19.36 4.17 -3.08
C PRO A 193 18.32 5.10 -2.44
N GLU A 194 18.36 6.40 -2.75
CA GLU A 194 17.39 7.39 -2.28
C GLU A 194 16.09 7.39 -3.10
N LYS A 195 16.04 6.59 -4.15
CA LYS A 195 14.85 6.39 -4.99
C LYS A 195 14.76 4.91 -5.38
N PRO A 196 13.57 4.35 -5.49
CA PRO A 196 13.42 2.96 -5.90
C PRO A 196 13.86 2.78 -7.35
N ASN A 197 14.70 1.76 -7.60
CA ASN A 197 15.12 1.37 -8.96
C ASN A 197 14.04 0.55 -9.68
N ARG A 198 13.15 -0.09 -8.91
CA ARG A 198 12.00 -0.89 -9.36
C ARG A 198 10.88 -0.75 -8.32
N PRO A 199 9.62 -1.07 -8.67
CA PRO A 199 8.48 -0.91 -7.76
C PRO A 199 8.61 -1.61 -6.40
N ASP A 200 9.26 -2.78 -6.37
CA ASP A 200 9.46 -3.62 -5.16
C ASP A 200 10.81 -3.37 -4.47
N HIS A 201 11.64 -2.50 -5.03
CA HIS A 201 12.99 -2.29 -4.51
C HIS A 201 12.97 -1.40 -3.26
N PRO A 202 13.61 -1.82 -2.14
CA PRO A 202 13.74 -0.97 -0.97
C PRO A 202 14.64 0.24 -1.26
N TRP A 203 14.31 1.36 -0.65
CA TRP A 203 15.06 2.60 -0.75
C TRP A 203 15.02 3.37 0.56
N ILE A 204 15.97 4.30 0.78
CA ILE A 204 16.02 5.12 1.98
C ILE A 204 15.33 6.46 1.72
N MET A 205 14.44 6.86 2.62
CA MET A 205 13.77 8.15 2.60
C MET A 205 14.28 9.03 3.74
N ASP A 206 14.40 10.33 3.49
CA ASP A 206 14.94 11.33 4.42
C ASP A 206 16.33 10.95 4.99
N PRO A 207 17.31 10.54 4.15
CA PRO A 207 18.61 10.09 4.62
C PRO A 207 19.33 11.18 5.43
N GLY A 208 20.08 10.77 6.46
CA GLY A 208 20.84 11.65 7.35
C GLY A 208 20.00 12.48 8.33
N THR A 209 18.68 12.24 8.43
CA THR A 209 17.78 12.94 9.35
C THR A 209 17.31 12.04 10.48
N HIS A 210 16.71 12.65 11.50
CA HIS A 210 16.11 11.93 12.63
C HIS A 210 15.03 10.91 12.22
N ARG A 211 14.41 11.10 11.06
CA ARG A 211 13.36 10.21 10.55
C ARG A 211 13.76 9.43 9.31
N ALA A 212 15.06 9.26 9.07
CA ALA A 212 15.53 8.37 8.02
C ALA A 212 14.90 6.99 8.17
N HIS A 213 14.42 6.42 7.07
CA HIS A 213 13.73 5.13 7.10
C HIS A 213 13.83 4.39 5.77
N ILE A 214 13.81 3.07 5.85
CA ILE A 214 13.65 2.21 4.68
C ILE A 214 12.18 2.20 4.28
N MET A 215 11.94 2.41 3.00
CA MET A 215 10.63 2.32 2.36
C MET A 215 10.57 1.07 1.48
N ILE A 216 9.53 0.25 1.65
CA ILE A 216 9.28 -0.96 0.85
C ILE A 216 7.84 -0.89 0.35
N THR A 217 7.64 -0.97 -0.96
CA THR A 217 6.31 -1.04 -1.58
C THR A 217 6.16 -2.41 -2.23
N PRO A 218 5.42 -3.35 -1.61
CA PRO A 218 5.21 -4.68 -2.20
C PRO A 218 4.50 -4.57 -3.55
N VAL A 219 4.92 -5.38 -4.50
CA VAL A 219 4.17 -5.57 -5.75
C VAL A 219 3.01 -6.51 -5.46
N PRO A 220 1.78 -6.20 -5.90
CA PRO A 220 0.66 -7.11 -5.78
C PRO A 220 1.00 -8.46 -6.44
N GLU A 221 0.61 -9.56 -5.78
CA GLU A 221 0.74 -10.88 -6.41
C GLU A 221 0.00 -10.88 -7.75
N SER A 222 0.71 -11.25 -8.82
CA SER A 222 0.07 -11.48 -10.11
C SER A 222 -0.91 -12.64 -9.92
N LYS A 223 -2.20 -12.43 -10.17
CA LYS A 223 -3.16 -13.52 -10.26
C LYS A 223 -2.73 -14.38 -11.47
N ASN A 224 -2.07 -15.51 -11.19
CA ASN A 224 -1.86 -16.57 -12.17
C ASN A 224 -3.19 -17.24 -12.51
#